data_c263956b0ae87c725a1154724d9f62b0
#
_entry.id   c263956b0ae87c725a1154724d9f62b0
#
_cell.length_a   1.000
_cell.length_b   1.000
_cell.length_c   1.000
_cell.angle_alpha   90.00
_cell.angle_beta   90.00
_cell.angle_gamma   90.00
#
_symmetry.space_group_name_H-M   'P 1'
#
loop_
_entity.id
_entity.type
_entity.pdbx_description
1 polymer ?
#
loop_
_entity_poly.entity_id
_entity_poly.type
_entity_poly.pdbx_seq_one_letter_code
_entity_poly.pdbx_strand_id
1 'polypeptide(L)'
;MSQLFWEILGWLGYPQRGAVIAQLLLIAGLSTGWQLIKPQQALQSLHPSLRLLVAPISMLLIAGLIELPGGKTGLVSYAGLSWLGWNLLTLLNQLLLLIIPESSVHQLESRLLRPIYIAVVGVNLISQFDNPDDLGVIKLGSLFGETLTINNLITALIVSYLLLVGTKLPAAGMAWMLQKLLNCSNSSRKALNLIIRYLVVGIGITAVGFHIGLNSTALVAIAGGLSVGLGFGIKEVFSNFISGIWLLFEGSVRPGEILMVDEDPCEVRKLGLRATLLWRVRDNAELLIPNQMFFTDQAISYTATDSLRRSEILIGAAYHHDPHVVIRLLETTARTVPRVLHQPSPKAFQVQYGDSAIEYSLRYWIADPMTNMGVVSEVNQAIWTAFKREGIEIPFPQRVNTIREIPPFRTEPDAPGNPPGSQH
;
A
#
# COMPACT_ATOMS: atom_id res chain seq x y z
N MET A 1 -13.45 -39.51 -19.87
CA MET A 1 -13.78 -40.22 -18.59
C MET A 1 -13.78 -41.74 -18.75
N SER A 2 -14.32 -42.31 -19.83
CA SER A 2 -14.31 -43.79 -20.03
C SER A 2 -12.90 -44.40 -20.15
N GLN A 3 -11.97 -43.73 -20.85
CA GLN A 3 -10.58 -44.23 -20.96
C GLN A 3 -9.88 -44.31 -19.61
N LEU A 4 -9.95 -43.26 -18.80
CA LEU A 4 -9.36 -43.22 -17.45
C LEU A 4 -9.91 -44.34 -16.56
N PHE A 5 -11.20 -44.67 -16.67
CA PHE A 5 -11.84 -45.75 -15.93
C PHE A 5 -11.28 -47.13 -16.31
N TRP A 6 -11.08 -47.37 -17.60
CA TRP A 6 -10.52 -48.64 -18.08
C TRP A 6 -9.03 -48.81 -17.72
N GLU A 7 -8.25 -47.71 -17.74
CA GLU A 7 -6.85 -47.69 -17.29
C GLU A 7 -6.76 -48.05 -15.80
N ILE A 8 -7.56 -47.38 -14.95
CA ILE A 8 -7.60 -47.66 -13.50
C ILE A 8 -8.03 -49.11 -13.24
N LEU A 9 -8.99 -49.65 -13.98
CA LEU A 9 -9.38 -51.05 -13.88
C LEU A 9 -8.24 -52.01 -14.26
N GLY A 10 -7.46 -51.67 -15.29
CA GLY A 10 -6.25 -52.45 -15.67
C GLY A 10 -5.21 -52.48 -14.54
N TRP A 11 -5.02 -51.37 -13.84
CA TRP A 11 -4.11 -51.30 -12.70
C TRP A 11 -4.55 -52.12 -11.49
N LEU A 12 -5.86 -52.28 -11.25
CA LEU A 12 -6.38 -53.13 -10.19
C LEU A 12 -6.04 -54.64 -10.40
N GLY A 13 -5.76 -55.05 -11.62
CA GLY A 13 -5.26 -56.38 -11.93
C GLY A 13 -3.77 -56.60 -11.61
N TYR A 14 -2.99 -55.56 -11.49
CA TYR A 14 -1.54 -55.65 -11.25
C TYR A 14 -1.20 -56.26 -9.86
N PRO A 15 -1.82 -55.83 -8.74
CA PRO A 15 -1.57 -56.45 -7.42
C PRO A 15 -1.94 -57.91 -7.31
N GLN A 16 -2.76 -58.47 -8.22
CA GLN A 16 -3.19 -59.86 -8.20
C GLN A 16 -2.14 -60.81 -8.80
N ARG A 17 -1.10 -60.30 -9.43
CA ARG A 17 -0.01 -61.14 -9.98
C ARG A 17 0.82 -61.71 -8.85
N GLY A 18 1.08 -63.02 -8.86
CA GLY A 18 1.80 -63.75 -7.81
C GLY A 18 3.19 -63.15 -7.49
N ALA A 19 3.91 -62.70 -8.53
CA ALA A 19 5.20 -62.02 -8.36
C ALA A 19 5.10 -60.69 -7.61
N VAL A 20 3.98 -59.94 -7.79
CA VAL A 20 3.73 -58.69 -7.10
C VAL A 20 3.37 -58.95 -5.63
N ILE A 21 2.50 -59.93 -5.38
CA ILE A 21 2.14 -60.34 -4.03
C ILE A 21 3.38 -60.78 -3.24
N ALA A 22 4.27 -61.57 -3.85
CA ALA A 22 5.53 -62.02 -3.21
C ALA A 22 6.41 -60.80 -2.84
N GLN A 23 6.56 -59.82 -3.72
CA GLN A 23 7.32 -58.59 -3.45
C GLN A 23 6.68 -57.74 -2.34
N LEU A 24 5.34 -57.58 -2.34
CA LEU A 24 4.63 -56.85 -1.29
C LEU A 24 4.80 -57.52 0.09
N LEU A 25 4.73 -58.87 0.14
CA LEU A 25 4.98 -59.63 1.37
C LEU A 25 6.44 -59.49 1.82
N LEU A 26 7.39 -59.47 0.89
CA LEU A 26 8.81 -59.23 1.20
C LEU A 26 9.03 -57.81 1.76
N ILE A 27 8.45 -56.78 1.15
CA ILE A 27 8.50 -55.41 1.64
C ILE A 27 7.92 -55.29 3.05
N ALA A 28 6.72 -55.85 3.26
CA ALA A 28 6.08 -55.92 4.57
C ALA A 28 6.93 -56.67 5.60
N GLY A 29 7.48 -57.83 5.24
CA GLY A 29 8.35 -58.63 6.11
C GLY A 29 9.64 -57.90 6.49
N LEU A 30 10.32 -57.27 5.54
CA LEU A 30 11.55 -56.50 5.79
C LEU A 30 11.29 -55.26 6.66
N SER A 31 10.18 -54.53 6.38
CA SER A 31 9.83 -53.32 7.14
C SER A 31 9.41 -53.64 8.59
N THR A 32 8.58 -54.69 8.77
CA THR A 32 8.17 -55.14 10.12
C THR A 32 9.31 -55.80 10.85
N GLY A 33 10.11 -56.67 10.17
CA GLY A 33 11.31 -57.31 10.74
C GLY A 33 12.30 -56.27 11.25
N TRP A 34 12.54 -55.18 10.51
CA TRP A 34 13.37 -54.06 10.96
C TRP A 34 12.85 -53.39 12.23
N GLN A 35 11.54 -53.23 12.37
CA GLN A 35 10.93 -52.69 13.58
C GLN A 35 11.03 -53.61 14.80
N LEU A 36 10.94 -54.95 14.57
CA LEU A 36 10.96 -55.96 15.63
C LEU A 36 12.36 -56.28 16.13
N ILE A 37 13.34 -56.42 15.24
CA ILE A 37 14.72 -56.81 15.58
C ILE A 37 15.44 -55.74 16.40
N LYS A 38 14.94 -54.46 16.37
CA LYS A 38 15.56 -53.34 17.06
C LYS A 38 17.09 -53.48 17.08
N PRO A 39 17.81 -53.22 16.00
CA PRO A 39 19.28 -53.42 15.93
C PRO A 39 20.04 -52.43 16.80
N GLN A 40 19.48 -52.11 17.98
CA GLN A 40 19.98 -51.05 18.85
C GLN A 40 21.37 -51.37 19.41
N GLN A 41 21.68 -52.62 19.66
CA GLN A 41 22.98 -52.96 20.25
C GLN A 41 24.13 -53.01 19.22
N ALA A 42 23.91 -53.55 18.02
CA ALA A 42 24.95 -53.60 16.97
C ALA A 42 25.21 -52.25 16.29
N LEU A 43 24.24 -51.37 16.28
CA LEU A 43 24.32 -50.05 15.61
C LEU A 43 24.58 -48.88 16.57
N GLN A 44 24.79 -49.14 17.87
CA GLN A 44 25.06 -48.10 18.87
C GLN A 44 26.35 -47.33 18.59
N SER A 45 27.32 -47.96 17.91
CA SER A 45 28.58 -47.32 17.48
C SER A 45 28.43 -46.33 16.31
N LEU A 46 27.31 -46.40 15.56
CA LEU A 46 27.05 -45.49 14.44
C LEU A 46 26.38 -44.23 14.88
N HIS A 47 26.72 -43.10 14.20
CA HIS A 47 26.06 -41.83 14.42
C HIS A 47 24.54 -41.98 14.19
N PRO A 48 23.65 -41.34 15.01
CA PRO A 48 22.18 -41.50 14.91
C PRO A 48 21.62 -41.28 13.50
N SER A 49 22.20 -40.36 12.78
CA SER A 49 21.80 -40.02 11.41
C SER A 49 22.10 -41.14 10.40
N LEU A 50 23.22 -41.83 10.55
CA LEU A 50 23.60 -42.94 9.67
C LEU A 50 22.77 -44.20 9.93
N ARG A 51 22.24 -44.39 11.14
CA ARG A 51 21.33 -45.51 11.46
C ARG A 51 20.08 -45.52 10.59
N LEU A 52 19.57 -44.35 10.21
CA LEU A 52 18.39 -44.20 9.35
C LEU A 52 18.60 -44.79 7.96
N LEU A 53 19.86 -44.85 7.47
CA LEU A 53 20.18 -45.34 6.12
C LEU A 53 20.35 -46.87 6.07
N VAL A 54 20.57 -47.52 7.19
CA VAL A 54 20.89 -48.97 7.23
C VAL A 54 19.72 -49.82 6.72
N ALA A 55 18.49 -49.53 7.16
CA ALA A 55 17.29 -50.25 6.74
C ALA A 55 17.03 -50.20 5.23
N PRO A 56 16.92 -49.01 4.60
CA PRO A 56 16.69 -48.94 3.16
C PRO A 56 17.86 -49.53 2.35
N ILE A 57 19.11 -49.35 2.80
CA ILE A 57 20.28 -49.92 2.13
C ILE A 57 20.25 -51.46 2.23
N SER A 58 19.92 -52.05 3.39
CA SER A 58 19.78 -53.48 3.51
C SER A 58 18.67 -54.04 2.62
N MET A 59 17.57 -53.32 2.48
CA MET A 59 16.47 -53.69 1.57
C MET A 59 16.91 -53.68 0.10
N LEU A 60 17.70 -52.70 -0.31
CA LEU A 60 18.26 -52.60 -1.67
C LEU A 60 19.29 -53.70 -1.94
N LEU A 61 20.12 -54.05 -0.94
CA LEU A 61 21.07 -55.15 -1.06
C LEU A 61 20.35 -56.51 -1.23
N ILE A 62 19.29 -56.75 -0.46
CA ILE A 62 18.45 -57.94 -0.60
C ILE A 62 17.79 -58.01 -1.98
N ALA A 63 17.25 -56.86 -2.47
CA ALA A 63 16.71 -56.78 -3.81
C ALA A 63 17.76 -57.16 -4.87
N GLY A 64 18.97 -56.59 -4.79
CA GLY A 64 20.05 -56.90 -5.72
C GLY A 64 20.50 -58.37 -5.67
N LEU A 65 20.55 -58.99 -4.48
CA LEU A 65 20.86 -60.42 -4.33
C LEU A 65 19.80 -61.34 -4.97
N ILE A 66 18.53 -60.92 -4.96
CA ILE A 66 17.44 -61.68 -5.60
C ILE A 66 17.46 -61.49 -7.13
N GLU A 67 17.93 -60.36 -7.62
CA GLU A 67 18.06 -60.08 -9.07
C GLU A 67 19.19 -60.90 -9.73
N LEU A 68 20.26 -61.17 -9.00
CA LEU A 68 21.40 -61.96 -9.53
C LEU A 68 21.00 -63.28 -10.17
N PRO A 69 20.12 -64.15 -9.57
CA PRO A 69 19.62 -65.36 -10.17
C PRO A 69 18.42 -65.12 -11.16
N GLY A 70 18.12 -63.89 -11.55
CA GLY A 70 17.01 -63.58 -12.47
C GLY A 70 15.65 -63.32 -11.80
N GLY A 71 15.64 -63.09 -10.48
CA GLY A 71 14.44 -62.74 -9.74
C GLY A 71 13.93 -61.33 -10.09
N LYS A 72 12.61 -61.13 -10.06
CA LYS A 72 11.98 -59.80 -10.31
C LYS A 72 11.78 -59.06 -8.99
N THR A 73 12.48 -57.95 -8.77
CA THR A 73 12.46 -57.20 -7.50
C THR A 73 12.11 -55.72 -7.68
N GLY A 74 11.57 -55.32 -8.83
CA GLY A 74 11.32 -53.90 -9.15
C GLY A 74 10.57 -53.12 -8.07
N LEU A 75 9.53 -53.70 -7.45
CA LEU A 75 8.80 -53.04 -6.36
C LEU A 75 9.61 -52.94 -5.06
N VAL A 76 10.44 -53.95 -4.77
CA VAL A 76 11.31 -53.96 -3.57
C VAL A 76 12.40 -52.90 -3.70
N SER A 77 13.04 -52.80 -4.88
CA SER A 77 14.03 -51.80 -5.21
C SER A 77 13.40 -50.39 -5.16
N TYR A 78 12.19 -50.22 -5.72
CA TYR A 78 11.45 -48.98 -5.66
C TYR A 78 11.14 -48.58 -4.22
N ALA A 79 10.61 -49.47 -3.39
CA ALA A 79 10.32 -49.20 -1.99
C ALA A 79 11.59 -48.83 -1.19
N GLY A 80 12.70 -49.56 -1.45
CA GLY A 80 14.00 -49.30 -0.84
C GLY A 80 14.53 -47.90 -1.21
N LEU A 81 14.48 -47.53 -2.49
CA LEU A 81 14.91 -46.21 -2.98
C LEU A 81 14.02 -45.08 -2.40
N SER A 82 12.71 -45.34 -2.35
CA SER A 82 11.77 -44.36 -1.78
C SER A 82 11.99 -44.16 -0.27
N TRP A 83 12.27 -45.25 0.47
CA TRP A 83 12.60 -45.14 1.88
C TRP A 83 13.95 -44.43 2.11
N LEU A 84 14.95 -44.78 1.30
CA LEU A 84 16.27 -44.16 1.33
C LEU A 84 16.16 -42.62 1.10
N GLY A 85 15.44 -42.22 0.07
CA GLY A 85 15.24 -40.78 -0.24
C GLY A 85 14.54 -40.05 0.89
N TRP A 86 13.52 -40.65 1.54
CA TRP A 86 12.86 -40.03 2.71
C TRP A 86 13.84 -39.81 3.86
N ASN A 87 14.73 -40.77 4.13
CA ASN A 87 15.72 -40.64 5.18
C ASN A 87 16.83 -39.64 4.81
N LEU A 88 17.20 -39.54 3.52
CA LEU A 88 18.13 -38.52 3.02
C LEU A 88 17.57 -37.11 3.18
N LEU A 89 16.26 -36.90 2.98
CA LEU A 89 15.61 -35.62 3.29
C LEU A 89 15.74 -35.26 4.78
N THR A 90 15.58 -36.24 5.67
CA THR A 90 15.75 -36.01 7.11
C THR A 90 17.19 -35.60 7.44
N LEU A 91 18.18 -36.21 6.79
CA LEU A 91 19.60 -35.84 6.94
C LEU A 91 19.87 -34.45 6.37
N LEU A 92 19.31 -34.12 5.20
CA LEU A 92 19.41 -32.78 4.62
C LEU A 92 18.88 -31.73 5.57
N ASN A 93 17.75 -31.99 6.24
CA ASN A 93 17.19 -31.08 7.22
C ASN A 93 18.13 -30.84 8.41
N GLN A 94 18.76 -31.90 8.92
CA GLN A 94 19.77 -31.79 9.99
C GLN A 94 20.95 -30.90 9.56
N LEU A 95 21.41 -31.05 8.31
CA LEU A 95 22.46 -30.19 7.76
C LEU A 95 22.00 -28.73 7.60
N LEU A 96 20.77 -28.49 7.13
CA LEU A 96 20.21 -27.16 6.97
C LEU A 96 20.05 -26.42 8.30
N LEU A 97 19.78 -27.13 9.40
CA LEU A 97 19.72 -26.56 10.76
C LEU A 97 21.05 -25.95 11.22
N LEU A 98 22.19 -26.32 10.62
CA LEU A 98 23.48 -25.72 10.92
C LEU A 98 23.64 -24.32 10.31
N ILE A 99 22.86 -23.99 9.27
CA ILE A 99 23.00 -22.76 8.48
C ILE A 99 21.79 -21.85 8.61
N ILE A 100 20.61 -22.43 8.80
CA ILE A 100 19.33 -21.72 8.73
C ILE A 100 18.56 -21.90 10.05
N PRO A 101 17.83 -20.87 10.54
CA PRO A 101 17.01 -20.98 11.75
C PRO A 101 15.98 -22.11 11.67
N GLU A 102 15.76 -22.82 12.78
CA GLU A 102 14.89 -23.99 12.91
C GLU A 102 13.46 -23.77 12.33
N SER A 103 12.87 -22.61 12.62
CA SER A 103 11.55 -22.25 12.10
C SER A 103 11.47 -22.22 10.58
N SER A 104 12.55 -21.80 9.92
CA SER A 104 12.63 -21.74 8.44
C SER A 104 12.89 -23.11 7.83
N VAL A 105 13.72 -23.94 8.47
CA VAL A 105 13.99 -25.33 8.03
C VAL A 105 12.72 -26.16 8.13
N HIS A 106 11.99 -26.05 9.23
CA HIS A 106 10.73 -26.80 9.40
C HIS A 106 9.66 -26.37 8.38
N GLN A 107 9.59 -25.08 8.05
CA GLN A 107 8.70 -24.60 6.98
C GLN A 107 9.13 -25.09 5.59
N LEU A 108 10.43 -25.13 5.29
CA LEU A 108 10.98 -25.61 4.04
C LEU A 108 10.70 -27.11 3.88
N GLU A 109 10.94 -27.87 4.93
CA GLU A 109 10.71 -29.33 4.96
C GLU A 109 9.23 -29.66 4.75
N SER A 110 8.36 -29.14 5.63
CA SER A 110 6.94 -29.52 5.66
C SER A 110 6.15 -29.00 4.47
N ARG A 111 6.52 -27.83 3.94
CA ARG A 111 5.76 -27.18 2.87
C ARG A 111 6.38 -27.29 1.48
N LEU A 112 7.63 -27.69 1.35
CA LEU A 112 8.29 -27.78 0.05
C LEU A 112 8.91 -29.15 -0.18
N LEU A 113 9.88 -29.57 0.63
CA LEU A 113 10.67 -30.75 0.36
C LEU A 113 9.86 -32.06 0.44
N ARG A 114 9.06 -32.23 1.51
CA ARG A 114 8.22 -33.42 1.67
C ARG A 114 7.11 -33.53 0.61
N PRO A 115 6.31 -32.49 0.31
CA PRO A 115 5.30 -32.56 -0.75
C PRO A 115 5.89 -32.84 -2.14
N ILE A 116 7.01 -32.20 -2.49
CA ILE A 116 7.70 -32.48 -3.76
C ILE A 116 8.16 -33.93 -3.79
N TYR A 117 8.79 -34.41 -2.71
CA TYR A 117 9.26 -35.78 -2.63
C TYR A 117 8.11 -36.76 -2.78
N ILE A 118 6.99 -36.57 -2.09
CA ILE A 118 5.79 -37.41 -2.22
C ILE A 118 5.26 -37.38 -3.66
N ALA A 119 5.23 -36.21 -4.31
CA ALA A 119 4.82 -36.12 -5.70
C ALA A 119 5.75 -36.89 -6.65
N VAL A 120 7.06 -36.74 -6.49
CA VAL A 120 8.06 -37.47 -7.28
C VAL A 120 7.94 -39.01 -7.07
N VAL A 121 7.81 -39.44 -5.81
CA VAL A 121 7.59 -40.86 -5.49
C VAL A 121 6.27 -41.34 -6.10
N GLY A 122 5.19 -40.55 -6.01
CA GLY A 122 3.90 -40.89 -6.61
C GLY A 122 3.97 -41.07 -8.13
N VAL A 123 4.60 -40.13 -8.84
CA VAL A 123 4.79 -40.21 -10.31
C VAL A 123 5.64 -41.44 -10.68
N ASN A 124 6.75 -41.68 -9.96
CA ASN A 124 7.56 -42.87 -10.17
C ASN A 124 6.83 -44.19 -9.82
N LEU A 125 5.91 -44.17 -8.86
CA LEU A 125 5.06 -45.33 -8.58
C LEU A 125 4.14 -45.64 -9.78
N ILE A 126 3.53 -44.61 -10.35
CA ILE A 126 2.69 -44.77 -11.56
C ILE A 126 3.51 -45.34 -12.70
N SER A 127 4.77 -44.93 -12.89
CA SER A 127 5.66 -45.44 -13.92
C SER A 127 6.01 -46.95 -13.76
N GLN A 128 5.76 -47.53 -12.59
CA GLN A 128 5.91 -49.00 -12.39
C GLN A 128 4.71 -49.80 -12.95
N PHE A 129 3.56 -49.16 -13.08
CA PHE A 129 2.32 -49.79 -13.55
C PHE A 129 2.05 -49.54 -15.02
N ASP A 130 2.37 -48.34 -15.47
CA ASP A 130 2.07 -47.85 -16.82
C ASP A 130 3.04 -46.72 -17.22
N ASN A 131 3.01 -46.34 -18.51
CA ASN A 131 3.79 -45.22 -18.98
C ASN A 131 3.09 -43.90 -18.54
N PRO A 132 3.73 -43.08 -17.70
CA PRO A 132 3.13 -41.80 -17.26
C PRO A 132 2.74 -40.87 -18.43
N ASP A 133 3.45 -40.99 -19.56
CA ASP A 133 3.18 -40.20 -20.76
C ASP A 133 1.84 -40.56 -21.39
N ASP A 134 1.45 -41.85 -21.38
CA ASP A 134 0.18 -42.31 -21.94
C ASP A 134 -1.02 -41.78 -21.11
N LEU A 135 -0.86 -41.73 -19.78
CA LEU A 135 -1.84 -41.11 -18.90
C LEU A 135 -1.91 -39.58 -19.08
N GLY A 136 -0.75 -38.98 -19.31
CA GLY A 136 -0.63 -37.53 -19.49
C GLY A 136 -1.42 -36.99 -20.66
N VAL A 137 -1.61 -37.81 -21.71
CA VAL A 137 -2.33 -37.42 -22.96
C VAL A 137 -3.86 -37.53 -22.82
N ILE A 138 -4.38 -38.19 -21.78
CA ILE A 138 -5.83 -38.35 -21.59
C ILE A 138 -6.51 -36.98 -21.49
N LYS A 139 -7.47 -36.74 -22.38
CA LYS A 139 -8.23 -35.48 -22.44
C LYS A 139 -9.31 -35.46 -21.35
N LEU A 140 -9.24 -34.47 -20.46
CA LEU A 140 -10.22 -34.23 -19.40
C LEU A 140 -11.39 -33.34 -19.89
N GLY A 141 -11.13 -32.46 -20.84
CA GLY A 141 -12.11 -31.51 -21.37
C GLY A 141 -11.44 -30.43 -22.21
N SER A 142 -12.18 -29.36 -22.49
CA SER A 142 -11.65 -28.17 -23.14
C SER A 142 -11.83 -26.95 -22.22
N LEU A 143 -10.82 -26.11 -22.10
CA LEU A 143 -10.85 -24.87 -21.36
C LEU A 143 -10.39 -23.74 -22.30
N PHE A 144 -11.25 -22.72 -22.50
CA PHE A 144 -11.00 -21.60 -23.41
C PHE A 144 -10.58 -22.00 -24.83
N GLY A 145 -11.12 -23.13 -25.36
CA GLY A 145 -10.87 -23.61 -26.72
C GLY A 145 -9.69 -24.58 -26.85
N GLU A 146 -8.89 -24.76 -25.82
CA GLU A 146 -7.76 -25.69 -25.79
C GLU A 146 -8.11 -26.98 -25.05
N THR A 147 -7.51 -28.12 -25.47
CA THR A 147 -7.73 -29.40 -24.83
C THR A 147 -6.93 -29.50 -23.53
N LEU A 148 -7.64 -29.66 -22.42
CA LEU A 148 -7.02 -29.87 -21.11
C LEU A 148 -6.68 -31.36 -20.96
N THR A 149 -5.40 -31.68 -20.78
CA THR A 149 -4.90 -33.04 -20.51
C THR A 149 -4.57 -33.21 -19.03
N ILE A 150 -4.44 -34.46 -18.58
CA ILE A 150 -4.02 -34.80 -17.22
C ILE A 150 -2.62 -34.21 -16.94
N ASN A 151 -1.71 -34.30 -17.89
CA ASN A 151 -0.34 -33.76 -17.74
C ASN A 151 -0.35 -32.25 -17.52
N ASN A 152 -1.16 -31.52 -18.34
CA ASN A 152 -1.29 -30.06 -18.21
C ASN A 152 -1.84 -29.67 -16.82
N LEU A 153 -2.85 -30.41 -16.34
CA LEU A 153 -3.45 -30.14 -15.03
C LEU A 153 -2.47 -30.41 -13.88
N ILE A 154 -1.79 -31.56 -13.89
CA ILE A 154 -0.80 -31.92 -12.86
C ILE A 154 0.35 -30.92 -12.88
N THR A 155 0.89 -30.59 -14.04
CA THR A 155 1.95 -29.60 -14.19
C THR A 155 1.50 -28.22 -13.66
N ALA A 156 0.30 -27.77 -14.01
CA ALA A 156 -0.26 -26.52 -13.51
C ALA A 156 -0.37 -26.51 -11.97
N LEU A 157 -0.88 -27.58 -11.38
CA LEU A 157 -1.02 -27.69 -9.93
C LEU A 157 0.34 -27.70 -9.22
N ILE A 158 1.28 -28.51 -9.70
CA ILE A 158 2.63 -28.63 -9.11
C ILE A 158 3.36 -27.28 -9.23
N VAL A 159 3.41 -26.68 -10.41
CA VAL A 159 4.13 -25.43 -10.63
C VAL A 159 3.46 -24.27 -9.87
N SER A 160 2.12 -24.20 -9.83
CA SER A 160 1.40 -23.21 -9.03
C SER A 160 1.69 -23.38 -7.54
N TYR A 161 1.72 -24.62 -7.05
CA TYR A 161 2.10 -24.89 -5.66
C TYR A 161 3.53 -24.44 -5.37
N LEU A 162 4.49 -24.77 -6.25
CA LEU A 162 5.89 -24.35 -6.13
C LEU A 162 6.02 -22.81 -6.16
N LEU A 163 5.26 -22.13 -7.00
CA LEU A 163 5.25 -20.67 -7.04
C LEU A 163 4.68 -20.07 -5.75
N LEU A 164 3.59 -20.59 -5.24
CA LEU A 164 2.95 -20.05 -4.04
C LEU A 164 3.78 -20.30 -2.76
N VAL A 165 4.42 -21.46 -2.66
CA VAL A 165 5.14 -21.88 -1.45
C VAL A 165 6.64 -21.60 -1.57
N GLY A 166 7.25 -21.96 -2.71
CA GLY A 166 8.69 -21.92 -2.93
C GLY A 166 9.26 -20.51 -3.07
N THR A 167 8.44 -19.53 -3.51
CA THR A 167 8.91 -18.14 -3.69
C THR A 167 9.18 -17.39 -2.38
N LYS A 168 8.72 -17.90 -1.23
CA LYS A 168 8.90 -17.22 0.07
C LYS A 168 10.35 -16.95 0.42
N LEU A 169 11.20 -17.95 0.30
CA LEU A 169 12.62 -17.85 0.67
C LEU A 169 13.41 -16.99 -0.33
N PRO A 170 13.32 -17.21 -1.66
CA PRO A 170 13.99 -16.35 -2.64
C PRO A 170 13.53 -14.88 -2.56
N ALA A 171 12.23 -14.63 -2.39
CA ALA A 171 11.71 -13.28 -2.23
C ALA A 171 12.24 -12.59 -0.96
N ALA A 172 12.31 -13.31 0.15
CA ALA A 172 12.87 -12.79 1.39
C ALA A 172 14.38 -12.50 1.26
N GLY A 173 15.12 -13.35 0.57
CA GLY A 173 16.54 -13.16 0.27
C GLY A 173 16.78 -11.94 -0.62
N MET A 174 15.99 -11.78 -1.68
CA MET A 174 16.05 -10.62 -2.57
C MET A 174 15.67 -9.33 -1.86
N ALA A 175 14.61 -9.35 -1.03
CA ALA A 175 14.21 -8.21 -0.22
C ALA A 175 15.29 -7.81 0.80
N TRP A 176 15.99 -8.79 1.41
CA TRP A 176 17.12 -8.53 2.29
C TRP A 176 18.31 -7.91 1.54
N MET A 177 18.61 -8.43 0.35
CA MET A 177 19.68 -7.89 -0.50
C MET A 177 19.38 -6.42 -0.90
N LEU A 178 18.15 -6.16 -1.36
CA LEU A 178 17.71 -4.80 -1.72
C LEU A 178 17.70 -3.87 -0.51
N GLN A 179 17.29 -4.34 0.67
CA GLN A 179 17.36 -3.56 1.91
C GLN A 179 18.79 -3.10 2.18
N LYS A 180 19.75 -4.00 2.05
CA LYS A 180 21.17 -3.69 2.29
C LYS A 180 21.73 -2.73 1.24
N LEU A 181 21.36 -2.92 -0.04
CA LEU A 181 21.80 -2.07 -1.14
C LEU A 181 21.23 -0.63 -1.04
N LEU A 182 19.94 -0.50 -0.72
CA LEU A 182 19.21 0.77 -0.68
C LEU A 182 19.20 1.41 0.71
N ASN A 183 19.81 0.77 1.70
CA ASN A 183 19.84 1.20 3.12
C ASN A 183 18.44 1.52 3.69
N CYS A 184 17.46 0.65 3.38
CA CYS A 184 16.06 0.84 3.74
C CYS A 184 15.73 0.33 5.14
N SER A 185 14.60 0.81 5.70
CA SER A 185 14.08 0.36 6.99
C SER A 185 13.59 -1.10 6.97
N ASN A 186 13.45 -1.72 8.15
CA ASN A 186 12.87 -3.06 8.29
C ASN A 186 11.41 -3.14 7.78
N SER A 187 10.66 -2.04 7.89
CA SER A 187 9.30 -1.94 7.35
C SER A 187 9.30 -1.97 5.82
N SER A 188 10.25 -1.24 5.19
CA SER A 188 10.44 -1.25 3.74
C SER A 188 10.82 -2.63 3.22
N ARG A 189 11.67 -3.38 3.96
CA ARG A 189 12.01 -4.77 3.61
C ARG A 189 10.78 -5.68 3.56
N LYS A 190 9.87 -5.56 4.53
CA LYS A 190 8.63 -6.35 4.53
C LYS A 190 7.76 -6.03 3.31
N ALA A 191 7.63 -4.76 2.97
CA ALA A 191 6.90 -4.33 1.78
C ALA A 191 7.55 -4.84 0.48
N LEU A 192 8.88 -4.72 0.34
CA LEU A 192 9.63 -5.25 -0.80
C LEU A 192 9.44 -6.76 -0.95
N ASN A 193 9.52 -7.52 0.15
CA ASN A 193 9.28 -8.97 0.12
C ASN A 193 7.88 -9.31 -0.42
N LEU A 194 6.85 -8.59 0.01
CA LEU A 194 5.48 -8.79 -0.50
C LEU A 194 5.38 -8.45 -1.99
N ILE A 195 5.90 -7.31 -2.42
CA ILE A 195 5.86 -6.87 -3.82
C ILE A 195 6.58 -7.87 -4.71
N ILE A 196 7.82 -8.23 -4.38
CA ILE A 196 8.62 -9.22 -5.16
C ILE A 196 7.86 -10.53 -5.26
N ARG A 197 7.33 -11.01 -4.13
CA ARG A 197 6.60 -12.27 -4.10
C ARG A 197 5.36 -12.25 -5.00
N TYR A 198 4.53 -11.21 -4.92
CA TYR A 198 3.33 -11.10 -5.76
C TYR A 198 3.67 -10.96 -7.24
N LEU A 199 4.73 -10.23 -7.58
CA LEU A 199 5.21 -10.12 -8.96
C LEU A 199 5.65 -11.48 -9.50
N VAL A 200 6.50 -12.22 -8.77
CA VAL A 200 6.98 -13.53 -9.19
C VAL A 200 5.83 -14.52 -9.31
N VAL A 201 4.90 -14.54 -8.35
CA VAL A 201 3.73 -15.42 -8.39
C VAL A 201 2.82 -15.05 -9.58
N GLY A 202 2.55 -13.77 -9.80
CA GLY A 202 1.70 -13.30 -10.90
C GLY A 202 2.28 -13.67 -12.27
N ILE A 203 3.56 -13.37 -12.51
CA ILE A 203 4.27 -13.75 -13.74
C ILE A 203 4.29 -15.28 -13.89
N GLY A 204 4.58 -15.99 -12.82
CA GLY A 204 4.64 -17.44 -12.82
C GLY A 204 3.29 -18.11 -13.14
N ILE A 205 2.19 -17.64 -12.56
CA ILE A 205 0.84 -18.14 -12.88
C ILE A 205 0.48 -17.87 -14.35
N THR A 206 0.84 -16.68 -14.85
CA THR A 206 0.64 -16.36 -16.26
C THR A 206 1.44 -17.30 -17.18
N ALA A 207 2.71 -17.58 -16.85
CA ALA A 207 3.55 -18.52 -17.58
C ALA A 207 2.99 -19.96 -17.54
N VAL A 208 2.45 -20.40 -16.40
CA VAL A 208 1.73 -21.68 -16.28
C VAL A 208 0.52 -21.70 -17.19
N GLY A 209 -0.26 -20.63 -17.23
CA GLY A 209 -1.40 -20.49 -18.12
C GLY A 209 -1.02 -20.68 -19.61
N PHE A 210 0.08 -20.05 -20.04
CA PHE A 210 0.63 -20.26 -21.39
C PHE A 210 1.06 -21.72 -21.62
N HIS A 211 1.74 -22.32 -20.65
CA HIS A 211 2.26 -23.69 -20.77
C HIS A 211 1.15 -24.75 -20.90
N ILE A 212 0.02 -24.57 -20.20
CA ILE A 212 -1.13 -25.47 -20.30
C ILE A 212 -2.02 -25.19 -21.51
N GLY A 213 -1.63 -24.27 -22.40
CA GLY A 213 -2.32 -23.98 -23.63
C GLY A 213 -3.51 -23.03 -23.49
N LEU A 214 -3.60 -22.24 -22.41
CA LEU A 214 -4.63 -21.20 -22.33
C LEU A 214 -4.46 -20.21 -23.46
N ASN A 215 -5.60 -19.80 -24.05
CA ASN A 215 -5.61 -18.84 -25.15
C ASN A 215 -4.83 -17.57 -24.78
N SER A 216 -3.76 -17.30 -25.54
CA SER A 216 -2.89 -16.15 -25.33
C SER A 216 -3.65 -14.81 -25.35
N THR A 217 -4.67 -14.70 -26.21
CA THR A 217 -5.52 -13.50 -26.30
C THR A 217 -6.31 -13.28 -25.00
N ALA A 218 -6.85 -14.34 -24.40
CA ALA A 218 -7.56 -14.26 -23.12
C ALA A 218 -6.60 -13.86 -21.98
N LEU A 219 -5.39 -14.43 -21.93
CA LEU A 219 -4.37 -14.07 -20.93
C LEU A 219 -3.93 -12.61 -21.06
N VAL A 220 -3.71 -12.15 -22.30
CA VAL A 220 -3.37 -10.74 -22.58
C VAL A 220 -4.52 -9.81 -22.18
N ALA A 221 -5.77 -10.19 -22.47
CA ALA A 221 -6.94 -9.40 -22.08
C ALA A 221 -7.07 -9.27 -20.54
N ILE A 222 -6.88 -10.37 -19.81
CA ILE A 222 -6.90 -10.38 -18.34
C ILE A 222 -5.73 -9.53 -17.78
N ALA A 223 -4.51 -9.72 -18.30
CA ALA A 223 -3.34 -8.95 -17.88
C ALA A 223 -3.51 -7.47 -18.21
N GLY A 224 -4.08 -7.13 -19.35
CA GLY A 224 -4.42 -5.75 -19.74
C GLY A 224 -5.42 -5.12 -18.78
N GLY A 225 -6.53 -5.80 -18.48
CA GLY A 225 -7.53 -5.33 -17.51
C GLY A 225 -6.94 -5.13 -16.10
N LEU A 226 -6.13 -6.08 -15.64
CA LEU A 226 -5.44 -5.98 -14.36
C LEU A 226 -4.43 -4.82 -14.35
N SER A 227 -3.69 -4.62 -15.45
CA SER A 227 -2.73 -3.51 -15.58
C SER A 227 -3.41 -2.14 -15.52
N VAL A 228 -4.58 -1.99 -16.15
CA VAL A 228 -5.38 -0.76 -16.07
C VAL A 228 -5.86 -0.52 -14.64
N GLY A 229 -6.42 -1.55 -13.98
CA GLY A 229 -6.86 -1.45 -12.58
C GLY A 229 -5.71 -1.08 -11.62
N LEU A 230 -4.56 -1.74 -11.78
CA LEU A 230 -3.36 -1.44 -10.99
C LEU A 230 -2.83 -0.03 -11.27
N GLY A 231 -2.84 0.39 -12.57
CA GLY A 231 -2.43 1.73 -12.99
C GLY A 231 -3.26 2.82 -12.31
N PHE A 232 -4.59 2.67 -12.24
CA PHE A 232 -5.45 3.59 -11.48
C PHE A 232 -5.14 3.57 -9.98
N GLY A 233 -4.86 2.40 -9.40
CA GLY A 233 -4.53 2.28 -7.97
C GLY A 233 -3.21 2.95 -7.56
N ILE A 234 -2.22 3.03 -8.47
CA ILE A 234 -0.90 3.64 -8.18
C ILE A 234 -0.75 5.05 -8.77
N LYS A 235 -1.73 5.55 -9.53
CA LYS A 235 -1.68 6.84 -10.24
C LYS A 235 -1.23 7.99 -9.35
N GLU A 236 -1.85 8.16 -8.18
CA GLU A 236 -1.52 9.26 -7.26
C GLU A 236 -0.11 9.14 -6.68
N VAL A 237 0.33 7.92 -6.34
CA VAL A 237 1.69 7.69 -5.83
C VAL A 237 2.71 8.06 -6.89
N PHE A 238 2.47 7.65 -8.14
CA PHE A 238 3.35 7.94 -9.27
C PHE A 238 3.34 9.42 -9.61
N SER A 239 2.17 10.08 -9.63
CA SER A 239 2.03 11.50 -9.86
C SER A 239 2.82 12.32 -8.83
N ASN A 240 2.66 12.02 -7.55
CA ASN A 240 3.39 12.69 -6.48
C ASN A 240 4.91 12.49 -6.59
N PHE A 241 5.36 11.31 -7.00
CA PHE A 241 6.78 11.01 -7.20
C PHE A 241 7.37 11.83 -8.36
N ILE A 242 6.68 11.85 -9.51
CA ILE A 242 7.11 12.63 -10.68
C ILE A 242 7.10 14.11 -10.35
N SER A 243 6.04 14.61 -9.68
CA SER A 243 5.97 15.99 -9.22
C SER A 243 7.12 16.35 -8.28
N GLY A 244 7.49 15.46 -7.35
CA GLY A 244 8.64 15.69 -6.47
C GLY A 244 9.97 15.80 -7.22
N ILE A 245 10.20 14.94 -8.22
CA ILE A 245 11.38 15.04 -9.08
C ILE A 245 11.38 16.37 -9.83
N TRP A 246 10.23 16.77 -10.40
CA TRP A 246 10.10 18.00 -11.18
C TRP A 246 10.33 19.25 -10.33
N LEU A 247 9.76 19.31 -9.11
CA LEU A 247 10.02 20.40 -8.15
C LEU A 247 11.52 20.57 -7.84
N LEU A 248 12.25 19.43 -7.71
CA LEU A 248 13.69 19.45 -7.47
C LEU A 248 14.46 19.98 -8.67
N PHE A 249 14.06 19.62 -9.90
CA PHE A 249 14.73 20.09 -11.11
C PHE A 249 14.44 21.54 -11.42
N GLU A 250 13.19 21.97 -11.30
CA GLU A 250 12.76 23.32 -11.62
C GLU A 250 13.13 24.32 -10.52
N GLY A 251 13.19 23.85 -9.27
CA GLY A 251 13.48 24.70 -8.12
C GLY A 251 12.39 25.72 -7.83
N SER A 252 11.15 25.44 -8.22
CA SER A 252 9.98 26.29 -8.01
C SER A 252 9.54 26.34 -6.55
N VAL A 253 9.90 25.35 -5.74
CA VAL A 253 9.72 25.30 -4.29
C VAL A 253 11.05 24.94 -3.64
N ARG A 254 11.51 25.74 -2.68
CA ARG A 254 12.82 25.55 -2.04
C ARG A 254 12.72 25.50 -0.52
N PRO A 255 13.56 24.72 0.16
CA PRO A 255 13.66 24.78 1.61
C PRO A 255 13.97 26.21 2.09
N GLY A 256 13.27 26.66 3.13
CA GLY A 256 13.32 28.02 3.66
C GLY A 256 12.36 29.01 2.98
N GLU A 257 11.69 28.61 1.90
CA GLU A 257 10.67 29.43 1.25
C GLU A 257 9.38 29.47 2.07
N ILE A 258 8.70 30.62 2.07
CA ILE A 258 7.43 30.82 2.77
C ILE A 258 6.29 30.79 1.75
N LEU A 259 5.47 29.77 1.88
CA LEU A 259 4.28 29.56 1.04
C LEU A 259 3.01 29.81 1.85
N MET A 260 1.95 30.25 1.18
CA MET A 260 0.61 30.31 1.77
C MET A 260 -0.08 28.96 1.62
N VAL A 261 -0.51 28.37 2.74
CA VAL A 261 -1.33 27.16 2.77
C VAL A 261 -2.48 27.39 3.73
N ASP A 262 -3.71 27.21 3.26
CA ASP A 262 -4.93 27.44 4.05
C ASP A 262 -4.93 28.82 4.76
N GLU A 263 -4.58 29.88 4.02
CA GLU A 263 -4.48 31.27 4.51
C GLU A 263 -3.38 31.54 5.56
N ASP A 264 -2.59 30.52 5.93
CA ASP A 264 -1.46 30.65 6.86
C ASP A 264 -0.12 30.63 6.12
N PRO A 265 0.84 31.48 6.50
CA PRO A 265 2.21 31.39 6.02
C PRO A 265 2.90 30.17 6.63
N CYS A 266 3.45 29.31 5.76
CA CYS A 266 4.15 28.09 6.12
C CYS A 266 5.55 28.08 5.51
N GLU A 267 6.57 27.71 6.31
CA GLU A 267 7.95 27.57 5.84
C GLU A 267 8.20 26.16 5.30
N VAL A 268 8.79 26.05 4.12
CA VAL A 268 9.24 24.78 3.54
C VAL A 268 10.45 24.28 4.33
N ARG A 269 10.28 23.19 5.09
CA ARG A 269 11.37 22.56 5.85
C ARG A 269 12.16 21.56 5.01
N LYS A 270 11.46 20.74 4.24
CA LYS A 270 12.09 19.68 3.46
C LYS A 270 11.25 19.32 2.24
N LEU A 271 11.90 19.25 1.09
CA LEU A 271 11.35 18.69 -0.12
C LEU A 271 11.63 17.19 -0.16
N GLY A 272 10.57 16.37 -0.12
CA GLY A 272 10.67 14.91 -0.23
C GLY A 272 10.26 14.41 -1.61
N LEU A 273 10.49 13.12 -1.91
CA LEU A 273 10.16 12.54 -3.22
C LEU A 273 8.65 12.52 -3.51
N ARG A 274 7.79 12.33 -2.52
CA ARG A 274 6.34 12.24 -2.69
C ARG A 274 5.56 13.37 -2.02
N ALA A 275 6.16 14.02 -1.04
CA ALA A 275 5.51 15.04 -0.23
C ALA A 275 6.55 16.01 0.30
N THR A 276 6.17 17.26 0.42
CA THR A 276 6.94 18.35 1.00
C THR A 276 6.51 18.59 2.43
N LEU A 277 7.48 18.76 3.33
CA LEU A 277 7.24 19.06 4.73
C LEU A 277 7.29 20.58 4.91
N LEU A 278 6.17 21.16 5.38
CA LEU A 278 6.04 22.56 5.72
C LEU A 278 5.87 22.71 7.23
N TRP A 279 6.30 23.84 7.75
CA TRP A 279 6.08 24.23 9.14
C TRP A 279 5.17 25.45 9.22
N ARG A 280 4.08 25.36 9.97
CA ARG A 280 3.11 26.42 10.21
C ARG A 280 3.35 27.06 11.57
N VAL A 281 3.57 28.38 11.57
CA VAL A 281 3.87 29.14 12.79
C VAL A 281 2.70 29.22 13.76
N ARG A 282 1.47 29.37 13.25
CA ARG A 282 0.29 29.62 14.06
C ARG A 282 0.13 28.65 15.24
N ASP A 283 0.39 27.38 15.01
CA ASP A 283 0.17 26.29 15.95
C ASP A 283 1.40 25.37 16.11
N ASN A 284 2.54 25.77 15.53
CA ASN A 284 3.78 24.97 15.52
C ASN A 284 3.60 23.58 14.90
N ALA A 285 2.73 23.45 13.91
CA ALA A 285 2.42 22.19 13.25
C ALA A 285 3.31 21.94 12.04
N GLU A 286 3.68 20.65 11.83
CA GLU A 286 4.28 20.19 10.60
C GLU A 286 3.18 19.70 9.65
N LEU A 287 3.14 20.23 8.44
CA LEU A 287 2.22 19.87 7.38
C LEU A 287 2.93 19.04 6.33
N LEU A 288 2.39 17.88 6.00
CA LEU A 288 2.91 17.03 4.92
C LEU A 288 2.02 17.19 3.69
N ILE A 289 2.48 17.98 2.72
CA ILE A 289 1.73 18.31 1.51
C ILE A 289 2.17 17.39 0.36
N PRO A 290 1.27 16.65 -0.29
CA PRO A 290 1.57 15.87 -1.49
C PRO A 290 2.16 16.75 -2.60
N ASN A 291 3.25 16.33 -3.23
CA ASN A 291 3.95 17.16 -4.22
C ASN A 291 3.09 17.53 -5.42
N GLN A 292 2.13 16.68 -5.80
CA GLN A 292 1.21 16.93 -6.90
C GLN A 292 0.39 18.20 -6.68
N MET A 293 0.08 18.57 -5.43
CA MET A 293 -0.71 19.79 -5.14
C MET A 293 -0.02 21.07 -5.62
N PHE A 294 1.31 21.13 -5.66
CA PHE A 294 2.05 22.27 -6.18
C PHE A 294 1.94 22.45 -7.71
N PHE A 295 1.36 21.46 -8.41
CA PHE A 295 1.11 21.54 -9.86
C PHE A 295 -0.38 21.64 -10.20
N THR A 296 -1.26 21.20 -9.34
CA THR A 296 -2.71 21.22 -9.56
C THR A 296 -3.35 22.47 -8.98
N ASP A 297 -2.78 23.02 -7.92
CA ASP A 297 -3.33 24.15 -7.19
C ASP A 297 -2.42 25.37 -7.32
N GLN A 298 -3.00 26.55 -7.10
CA GLN A 298 -2.24 27.80 -7.11
C GLN A 298 -1.36 27.86 -5.85
N ALA A 299 -0.04 27.87 -6.03
CA ALA A 299 0.91 28.11 -4.96
C ALA A 299 1.22 29.62 -4.87
N ILE A 300 0.99 30.21 -3.69
CA ILE A 300 1.36 31.60 -3.41
C ILE A 300 2.66 31.58 -2.61
N SER A 301 3.74 32.13 -3.18
CA SER A 301 5.02 32.29 -2.50
C SER A 301 5.22 33.75 -2.07
N TYR A 302 5.66 33.94 -0.83
CA TYR A 302 6.04 35.25 -0.30
C TYR A 302 7.53 35.54 -0.41
N THR A 303 8.36 34.52 -0.69
CA THR A 303 9.81 34.64 -0.67
C THR A 303 10.49 34.17 -1.96
N ALA A 304 9.71 33.91 -3.02
CA ALA A 304 10.27 33.49 -4.30
C ALA A 304 11.21 34.52 -4.94
N THR A 305 10.83 35.80 -4.89
CA THR A 305 11.57 36.93 -5.49
C THR A 305 12.30 37.75 -4.43
N ASP A 306 11.59 38.11 -3.36
CA ASP A 306 12.14 38.83 -2.23
C ASP A 306 11.41 38.40 -0.94
N SER A 307 11.85 38.87 0.23
CA SER A 307 11.24 38.51 1.52
C SER A 307 10.16 39.53 1.97
N LEU A 308 9.82 40.49 1.11
CA LEU A 308 8.91 41.58 1.49
C LEU A 308 7.46 41.16 1.32
N ARG A 309 6.68 41.24 2.38
CA ARG A 309 5.22 41.07 2.33
C ARG A 309 4.51 42.40 2.44
N ARG A 310 3.57 42.65 1.52
CA ARG A 310 2.62 43.75 1.64
C ARG A 310 1.37 43.30 2.36
N SER A 311 1.11 43.84 3.53
CA SER A 311 -0.06 43.56 4.37
C SER A 311 -1.09 44.65 4.21
N GLU A 312 -2.35 44.32 4.48
CA GLU A 312 -3.50 45.24 4.35
C GLU A 312 -4.36 45.16 5.61
N ILE A 313 -4.85 46.34 6.04
CA ILE A 313 -5.84 46.46 7.11
C ILE A 313 -6.99 47.31 6.55
N LEU A 314 -8.22 46.80 6.69
CA LEU A 314 -9.44 47.54 6.39
C LEU A 314 -9.94 48.20 7.68
N ILE A 315 -10.22 49.51 7.60
CA ILE A 315 -10.73 50.27 8.74
C ILE A 315 -11.75 51.30 8.32
N GLY A 316 -12.81 51.46 9.11
CA GLY A 316 -13.84 52.46 8.87
C GLY A 316 -13.68 53.71 9.74
N ALA A 317 -13.99 54.89 9.18
CA ALA A 317 -14.16 56.14 9.92
C ALA A 317 -15.51 56.80 9.60
N ALA A 318 -16.08 57.52 10.57
CA ALA A 318 -17.40 58.15 10.39
C ALA A 318 -17.41 59.17 9.26
N TYR A 319 -18.56 59.33 8.61
CA TYR A 319 -18.76 60.20 7.42
C TYR A 319 -18.43 61.66 7.62
N HIS A 320 -18.46 62.17 8.86
CA HIS A 320 -18.17 63.57 9.15
C HIS A 320 -16.67 63.92 9.18
N HIS A 321 -15.79 62.93 9.09
CA HIS A 321 -14.34 63.19 9.04
C HIS A 321 -13.84 63.40 7.61
N ASP A 322 -12.92 64.34 7.43
CA ASP A 322 -12.27 64.57 6.14
C ASP A 322 -11.39 63.35 5.76
N PRO A 323 -11.69 62.73 4.62
CA PRO A 323 -10.92 61.56 4.16
C PRO A 323 -9.40 61.81 4.03
N HIS A 324 -9.01 63.04 3.62
CA HIS A 324 -7.59 63.37 3.47
C HIS A 324 -6.85 63.39 4.83
N VAL A 325 -7.57 63.82 5.90
CA VAL A 325 -7.02 63.82 7.26
C VAL A 325 -6.87 62.36 7.73
N VAL A 326 -7.90 61.53 7.53
CA VAL A 326 -7.87 60.09 7.92
C VAL A 326 -6.75 59.36 7.19
N ILE A 327 -6.58 59.54 5.88
CA ILE A 327 -5.52 58.90 5.08
C ILE A 327 -4.14 59.27 5.63
N ARG A 328 -3.86 60.56 5.83
CA ARG A 328 -2.58 61.02 6.37
C ARG A 328 -2.30 60.46 7.75
N LEU A 329 -3.32 60.41 8.61
CA LEU A 329 -3.19 59.84 9.96
C LEU A 329 -2.85 58.35 9.92
N LEU A 330 -3.53 57.55 9.09
CA LEU A 330 -3.26 56.12 8.92
C LEU A 330 -1.83 55.91 8.42
N GLU A 331 -1.37 56.63 7.39
CA GLU A 331 -0.02 56.48 6.83
C GLU A 331 1.06 56.87 7.87
N THR A 332 0.87 57.98 8.62
CA THR A 332 1.83 58.40 9.65
C THR A 332 1.85 57.45 10.84
N THR A 333 0.69 56.94 11.27
CA THR A 333 0.57 55.99 12.35
C THR A 333 1.27 54.65 12.02
N ALA A 334 1.05 54.14 10.78
CA ALA A 334 1.72 52.89 10.38
C ALA A 334 3.24 53.01 10.42
N ARG A 335 3.81 54.17 10.10
CA ARG A 335 5.26 54.43 10.17
C ARG A 335 5.82 54.42 11.59
N THR A 336 5.01 54.62 12.61
CA THR A 336 5.47 54.56 14.02
C THR A 336 5.68 53.13 14.54
N VAL A 337 5.14 52.12 13.84
CA VAL A 337 5.29 50.72 14.23
C VAL A 337 6.66 50.20 13.77
N PRO A 338 7.53 49.75 14.67
CA PRO A 338 8.93 49.43 14.33
C PRO A 338 9.12 48.37 13.28
N ARG A 339 8.17 47.41 13.17
CA ARG A 339 8.21 46.29 12.20
C ARG A 339 7.63 46.64 10.85
N VAL A 340 7.05 47.80 10.69
CA VAL A 340 6.57 48.32 9.41
C VAL A 340 7.73 49.05 8.68
N LEU A 341 7.95 48.69 7.44
CA LEU A 341 9.03 49.28 6.65
C LEU A 341 8.70 50.74 6.26
N HIS A 342 9.72 51.61 6.33
CA HIS A 342 9.61 52.99 5.85
C HIS A 342 9.70 53.07 4.33
N GLN A 343 10.40 52.14 3.68
CA GLN A 343 10.54 51.99 2.24
C GLN A 343 10.28 50.52 1.86
N PRO A 344 9.28 50.21 0.99
CA PRO A 344 8.29 51.13 0.44
C PRO A 344 7.36 51.71 1.53
N SER A 345 6.99 52.99 1.42
CA SER A 345 6.21 53.67 2.48
C SER A 345 4.78 53.13 2.58
N PRO A 346 4.20 53.06 3.79
CA PRO A 346 2.78 52.80 3.97
C PRO A 346 1.89 53.74 3.17
N LYS A 347 0.81 53.21 2.59
CA LYS A 347 -0.18 53.93 1.81
C LYS A 347 -1.58 53.55 2.24
N ALA A 348 -2.41 54.59 2.46
CA ALA A 348 -3.83 54.42 2.72
C ALA A 348 -4.66 54.86 1.53
N PHE A 349 -5.72 54.17 1.25
CA PHE A 349 -6.67 54.44 0.18
C PHE A 349 -8.09 54.46 0.74
N GLN A 350 -8.91 55.38 0.30
CA GLN A 350 -10.35 55.28 0.46
C GLN A 350 -10.85 54.24 -0.53
N VAL A 351 -11.54 53.21 -0.04
CA VAL A 351 -11.98 52.08 -0.87
C VAL A 351 -13.43 52.24 -1.29
N GLN A 352 -14.29 52.51 -0.32
CA GLN A 352 -15.73 52.64 -0.60
C GLN A 352 -16.44 53.47 0.48
N TYR A 353 -17.66 53.87 0.15
CA TYR A 353 -18.62 54.41 1.09
C TYR A 353 -19.50 53.27 1.57
N GLY A 354 -19.26 52.77 2.79
CA GLY A 354 -20.00 51.67 3.39
C GLY A 354 -21.29 52.12 4.06
N ASP A 355 -22.06 51.17 4.59
CA ASP A 355 -23.39 51.45 5.18
C ASP A 355 -23.32 52.41 6.38
N SER A 356 -22.26 52.43 7.14
CA SER A 356 -22.11 53.21 8.37
C SER A 356 -20.80 53.98 8.48
N ALA A 357 -19.85 53.74 7.59
CA ALA A 357 -18.51 54.33 7.60
C ALA A 357 -17.98 54.55 6.20
N ILE A 358 -17.01 55.46 6.05
CA ILE A 358 -16.10 55.45 4.91
C ILE A 358 -15.02 54.41 5.18
N GLU A 359 -14.81 53.48 4.26
CA GLU A 359 -13.86 52.39 4.40
C GLU A 359 -12.53 52.74 3.76
N TYR A 360 -11.46 52.49 4.49
CA TYR A 360 -10.08 52.74 4.09
C TYR A 360 -9.28 51.41 4.10
N SER A 361 -8.39 51.24 3.10
CA SER A 361 -7.41 50.18 3.02
C SER A 361 -6.04 50.77 3.33
N LEU A 362 -5.48 50.41 4.48
CA LEU A 362 -4.09 50.74 4.83
C LEU A 362 -3.18 49.62 4.41
N ARG A 363 -2.28 49.88 3.47
CA ARG A 363 -1.31 48.92 2.96
C ARG A 363 0.10 49.30 3.39
N TYR A 364 0.81 48.34 3.96
CA TYR A 364 2.17 48.55 4.44
C TYR A 364 3.03 47.31 4.19
N TRP A 365 4.34 47.47 4.25
CA TRP A 365 5.28 46.41 3.98
C TRP A 365 5.98 45.95 5.27
N ILE A 366 6.24 44.66 5.37
CA ILE A 366 6.99 44.02 6.44
C ILE A 366 8.11 43.15 5.85
N ALA A 367 9.21 42.98 6.59
CA ALA A 367 10.37 42.23 6.11
C ALA A 367 10.23 40.71 6.25
N ASP A 368 9.38 40.27 7.18
CA ASP A 368 9.22 38.82 7.47
C ASP A 368 7.73 38.44 7.42
N PRO A 369 7.31 37.67 6.37
CA PRO A 369 5.93 37.24 6.21
C PRO A 369 5.38 36.42 7.39
N MET A 370 6.25 35.69 8.11
CA MET A 370 5.85 34.84 9.23
C MET A 370 5.37 35.65 10.43
N THR A 371 5.78 36.90 10.55
CA THR A 371 5.41 37.79 11.68
C THR A 371 4.14 38.61 11.41
N ASN A 372 3.48 38.42 10.27
CA ASN A 372 2.37 39.25 9.80
C ASN A 372 1.26 39.45 10.85
N MET A 373 0.78 38.37 11.49
CA MET A 373 -0.32 38.48 12.47
C MET A 373 0.04 39.38 13.65
N GLY A 374 1.27 39.30 14.13
CA GLY A 374 1.75 40.15 15.21
C GLY A 374 1.81 41.64 14.77
N VAL A 375 2.33 41.88 13.56
CA VAL A 375 2.41 43.27 13.02
C VAL A 375 1.04 43.87 12.76
N VAL A 376 0.09 43.10 12.21
CA VAL A 376 -1.30 43.51 12.05
C VAL A 376 -1.89 43.96 13.39
N SER A 377 -1.67 43.20 14.45
CA SER A 377 -2.15 43.54 15.79
C SER A 377 -1.52 44.87 16.32
N GLU A 378 -0.21 45.05 16.16
CA GLU A 378 0.48 46.27 16.57
C GLU A 378 -0.01 47.50 15.80
N VAL A 379 -0.18 47.37 14.48
CA VAL A 379 -0.70 48.48 13.63
C VAL A 379 -2.14 48.83 14.04
N ASN A 380 -3.00 47.85 14.27
CA ASN A 380 -4.39 48.10 14.72
C ASN A 380 -4.42 48.83 16.07
N GLN A 381 -3.58 48.46 17.03
CA GLN A 381 -3.48 49.14 18.33
C GLN A 381 -2.96 50.56 18.18
N ALA A 382 -1.97 50.76 17.31
CA ALA A 382 -1.47 52.13 17.01
C ALA A 382 -2.54 52.98 16.35
N ILE A 383 -3.32 52.47 15.40
CA ILE A 383 -4.43 53.17 14.74
C ILE A 383 -5.51 53.53 15.76
N TRP A 384 -5.90 52.58 16.63
CA TRP A 384 -6.89 52.85 17.67
C TRP A 384 -6.45 54.00 18.57
N THR A 385 -5.19 54.01 18.99
CA THR A 385 -4.61 55.09 19.84
C THR A 385 -4.56 56.43 19.13
N ALA A 386 -4.16 56.44 17.86
CA ALA A 386 -4.11 57.64 17.03
C ALA A 386 -5.51 58.20 16.77
N PHE A 387 -6.47 57.36 16.43
CA PHE A 387 -7.86 57.77 16.21
C PHE A 387 -8.47 58.42 17.47
N LYS A 388 -8.26 57.78 18.63
CA LYS A 388 -8.71 58.31 19.92
C LYS A 388 -8.09 59.67 20.23
N ARG A 389 -6.80 59.88 19.96
CA ARG A 389 -6.09 61.13 20.19
C ARG A 389 -6.58 62.26 19.28
N GLU A 390 -6.81 61.97 17.99
CA GLU A 390 -7.24 62.94 16.97
C GLU A 390 -8.76 63.07 16.88
N GLY A 391 -9.51 62.37 17.74
CA GLY A 391 -10.98 62.43 17.77
C GLY A 391 -11.64 61.80 16.55
N ILE A 392 -10.97 60.89 15.83
CA ILE A 392 -11.57 60.14 14.73
C ILE A 392 -12.48 59.06 15.29
N GLU A 393 -13.73 59.09 14.90
CA GLU A 393 -14.73 58.10 15.35
C GLU A 393 -14.75 56.88 14.45
N ILE A 394 -14.69 55.68 15.06
CA ILE A 394 -15.03 54.41 14.42
C ILE A 394 -16.51 54.18 14.71
N PRO A 395 -17.40 54.34 13.73
CA PRO A 395 -18.84 54.38 13.98
C PRO A 395 -19.37 52.98 14.29
N PHE A 396 -20.33 52.93 15.23
CA PHE A 396 -21.19 51.76 15.36
C PHE A 396 -22.14 51.65 14.15
N PRO A 397 -22.79 50.51 13.89
CA PRO A 397 -23.78 50.40 12.85
C PRO A 397 -24.84 51.49 12.99
N GLN A 398 -24.99 52.34 11.97
CA GLN A 398 -25.94 53.45 11.94
C GLN A 398 -27.26 53.00 11.33
N ARG A 399 -28.39 53.38 11.96
CA ARG A 399 -29.74 53.16 11.41
C ARG A 399 -30.54 54.43 11.52
N VAL A 400 -31.07 54.89 10.40
CA VAL A 400 -32.04 56.00 10.36
C VAL A 400 -33.43 55.42 10.52
N ASN A 401 -34.07 55.66 11.69
CA ASN A 401 -35.43 55.26 11.93
C ASN A 401 -36.36 56.44 11.64
N THR A 402 -37.16 56.38 10.60
CA THR A 402 -38.22 57.36 10.33
C THR A 402 -39.51 56.89 11.04
N ILE A 403 -39.87 57.59 12.13
CA ILE A 403 -41.15 57.34 12.79
C ILE A 403 -42.19 58.07 11.94
N ARG A 404 -43.03 57.35 11.22
CA ARG A 404 -44.26 57.91 10.64
C ARG A 404 -45.30 57.92 11.75
N GLU A 405 -45.94 59.15 11.93
CA GLU A 405 -47.11 59.23 12.79
C GLU A 405 -48.14 58.22 12.31
N ILE A 406 -48.47 57.28 13.18
CA ILE A 406 -49.61 56.41 12.93
C ILE A 406 -50.87 57.26 13.07
N PRO A 407 -51.70 57.40 12.02
CA PRO A 407 -52.94 58.14 12.17
C PRO A 407 -53.74 57.51 13.29
N PRO A 408 -54.43 58.37 14.13
CA PRO A 408 -55.21 57.81 15.25
C PRO A 408 -56.17 56.74 14.71
N PHE A 409 -56.25 55.64 15.41
CA PHE A 409 -57.22 54.56 15.13
C PHE A 409 -58.60 55.22 15.04
N ARG A 410 -59.25 55.25 13.88
CA ARG A 410 -60.67 55.58 13.79
C ARG A 410 -61.41 54.52 14.60
N THR A 411 -61.86 54.91 15.80
CA THR A 411 -62.92 54.20 16.46
C THR A 411 -64.13 54.32 15.54
N GLU A 412 -64.59 53.20 15.02
CA GLU A 412 -65.91 53.19 14.32
C GLU A 412 -66.93 53.71 15.30
N PRO A 413 -67.80 54.66 14.86
CA PRO A 413 -68.91 55.14 15.67
C PRO A 413 -69.83 53.95 15.97
N ASP A 414 -70.20 53.79 17.27
CA ASP A 414 -71.14 52.83 17.74
C ASP A 414 -72.32 52.68 16.76
N ALA A 415 -72.54 51.44 16.31
CA ALA A 415 -73.69 51.12 15.48
C ALA A 415 -75.03 51.54 16.24
N PRO A 416 -75.93 52.23 15.56
CA PRO A 416 -77.14 52.71 16.16
C PRO A 416 -77.96 51.54 16.78
N GLY A 417 -78.26 51.73 18.04
CA GLY A 417 -79.01 50.73 18.85
C GLY A 417 -80.27 50.28 18.17
N ASN A 418 -80.46 48.98 18.16
CA ASN A 418 -81.73 48.33 17.81
C ASN A 418 -82.88 48.87 18.69
N PRO A 419 -84.04 49.32 18.12
CA PRO A 419 -85.20 49.72 18.92
C PRO A 419 -85.80 48.49 19.68
N PRO A 420 -86.38 48.77 20.85
CA PRO A 420 -86.96 47.70 21.69
C PRO A 420 -88.22 47.14 21.11
N GLY A 421 -88.32 45.84 21.13
CA GLY A 421 -89.35 44.86 21.11
C GLY A 421 -90.76 45.19 20.59
N SER A 422 -91.29 44.34 19.80
CA SER A 422 -92.70 43.99 19.84
C SER A 422 -92.87 42.49 19.94
N GLN A 423 -93.43 42.08 21.04
CA GLN A 423 -93.98 40.75 21.27
C GLN A 423 -94.99 40.44 20.17
N HIS A 424 -94.95 39.28 19.56
CA HIS A 424 -96.04 38.30 19.43
C HIS A 424 -95.47 36.94 19.06
#